data_7720f9f947f30a898a117d56668b5974
#
_entry.id   7720f9f947f30a898a117d56668b5974
#
_cell.length_a   1.000
_cell.length_b   1.000
_cell.length_c   1.000
_cell.angle_alpha   90.00
_cell.angle_beta   90.00
_cell.angle_gamma   90.00
#
_symmetry.space_group_name_H-M   'P 1'
#
loop_
_entity.id
_entity.type
_entity.pdbx_description
1 polymer ?
#
loop_
_entity_poly.entity_id
_entity_poly.type
_entity_poly.pdbx_seq_one_letter_code
_entity_poly.pdbx_strand_id
1 'polypeptide(L)'
;RNCNVSKETVLKNILQTSKKTVIYVNNTDFAPGSVSMMPDVQVLAYGEQADATAENIIFYDFPQREIFINGALPVPDRSGKRLLLLYTRAEADKLCAELEKLYPGRSRLVHAYKELACTLRQQAVIDRADLLRSATDISEEALKVFEELDFIRDEHGKISFGSLQKNDLQNSPTFRGLQEEGRAAFASCQRNIQISPEEIIGLWQGNRFNK
;
A
#
# COMPACT_ATOMS: atom_id res chain seq x y z
N ARG A 1 12.91 -4.50 28.04
CA ARG A 1 12.10 -5.73 27.83
C ARG A 1 11.14 -5.41 26.70
N ASN A 2 11.41 -5.91 25.50
CA ASN A 2 10.46 -5.85 24.37
C ASN A 2 9.34 -6.85 24.68
N CYS A 3 8.25 -6.36 25.28
CA CYS A 3 7.00 -7.10 25.29
C CYS A 3 6.44 -7.02 23.86
N ASN A 4 6.55 -8.09 23.08
CA ASN A 4 5.85 -8.25 21.80
C ASN A 4 4.35 -8.42 22.08
N VAL A 5 3.69 -7.32 22.47
CA VAL A 5 2.23 -7.29 22.59
C VAL A 5 1.70 -7.13 21.17
N SER A 6 0.82 -8.03 20.74
CA SER A 6 0.25 -7.93 19.40
C SER A 6 -0.59 -6.65 19.29
N LYS A 7 -0.60 -6.05 18.11
CA LYS A 7 -1.40 -4.88 17.76
C LYS A 7 -2.89 -5.05 18.13
N GLU A 8 -3.41 -6.26 17.90
CA GLU A 8 -4.80 -6.61 18.27
C GLU A 8 -5.03 -6.62 19.80
N THR A 9 -4.04 -7.07 20.58
CA THR A 9 -4.13 -7.05 22.04
C THR A 9 -4.14 -5.62 22.56
N VAL A 10 -3.31 -4.74 21.99
CA VAL A 10 -3.31 -3.32 22.33
C VAL A 10 -4.66 -2.70 21.99
N LEU A 11 -5.18 -2.97 20.80
CA LEU A 11 -6.49 -2.48 20.37
C LEU A 11 -7.61 -2.95 21.32
N LYS A 12 -7.66 -4.24 21.67
CA LYS A 12 -8.64 -4.78 22.61
C LYS A 12 -8.60 -4.07 23.97
N ASN A 13 -7.40 -3.84 24.50
CA ASN A 13 -7.24 -3.14 25.77
C ASN A 13 -7.75 -1.68 25.70
N ILE A 14 -7.48 -1.00 24.59
CA ILE A 14 -7.99 0.36 24.37
C ILE A 14 -9.52 0.33 24.33
N LEU A 15 -10.11 -0.58 23.59
CA LEU A 15 -11.56 -0.67 23.42
C LEU A 15 -12.30 -1.06 24.71
N GLN A 16 -11.68 -1.80 25.62
CA GLN A 16 -12.25 -2.13 26.93
C GLN A 16 -12.37 -0.92 27.86
N THR A 17 -11.52 0.08 27.69
CA THR A 17 -11.46 1.27 28.55
C THR A 17 -12.10 2.50 27.93
N SER A 18 -12.52 2.40 26.67
CA SER A 18 -12.92 3.56 25.87
C SER A 18 -14.42 3.63 25.69
N LYS A 19 -14.88 4.84 25.52
CA LYS A 19 -16.18 5.19 25.03
C LYS A 19 -16.19 5.16 23.49
N LYS A 20 -16.88 6.07 22.82
CA LYS A 20 -16.96 6.10 21.36
C LYS A 20 -15.59 6.20 20.69
N THR A 21 -15.29 5.24 19.85
CA THR A 21 -13.98 5.11 19.18
C THR A 21 -14.14 5.01 17.67
N VAL A 22 -13.32 5.74 16.93
CA VAL A 22 -13.17 5.60 15.47
C VAL A 22 -11.83 4.96 15.16
N ILE A 23 -11.84 3.95 14.28
CA ILE A 23 -10.65 3.24 13.84
C ILE A 23 -10.51 3.46 12.34
N TYR A 24 -9.41 4.07 11.92
CA TYR A 24 -9.06 4.21 10.52
C TYR A 24 -8.24 3.03 10.03
N VAL A 25 -8.67 2.44 8.92
CA VAL A 25 -8.03 1.32 8.23
C VAL A 25 -7.89 1.62 6.74
N ASN A 26 -7.00 0.90 6.04
CA ASN A 26 -6.86 1.03 4.59
C ASN A 26 -8.02 0.39 3.84
N ASN A 27 -8.56 -0.72 4.35
CA ASN A 27 -9.71 -1.41 3.80
C ASN A 27 -10.63 -1.89 4.94
N THR A 28 -11.88 -1.46 4.94
CA THR A 28 -12.88 -1.79 5.95
C THR A 28 -13.26 -3.28 5.96
N ASP A 29 -13.10 -4.00 4.85
CA ASP A 29 -13.35 -5.43 4.77
C ASP A 29 -12.38 -6.26 5.62
N PHE A 30 -11.19 -5.72 5.89
CA PHE A 30 -10.16 -6.33 6.73
C PHE A 30 -10.12 -5.76 8.15
N ALA A 31 -11.21 -5.14 8.61
CA ALA A 31 -11.31 -4.68 9.97
C ALA A 31 -11.09 -5.84 10.96
N PRO A 32 -10.36 -5.62 12.07
CA PRO A 32 -10.15 -6.67 13.06
C PRO A 32 -11.49 -7.25 13.52
N GLY A 33 -11.68 -8.55 13.35
CA GLY A 33 -12.98 -9.22 13.57
C GLY A 33 -13.58 -9.06 14.97
N SER A 34 -12.76 -8.67 15.96
CA SER A 34 -13.19 -8.34 17.31
C SER A 34 -13.89 -6.97 17.43
N VAL A 35 -13.86 -6.15 16.39
CA VAL A 35 -14.28 -4.73 16.43
C VAL A 35 -15.66 -4.53 15.80
N SER A 36 -16.00 -5.34 14.80
CA SER A 36 -17.22 -5.20 13.98
C SER A 36 -18.55 -5.34 14.75
N MET A 37 -18.50 -5.84 15.99
CA MET A 37 -19.69 -6.08 16.82
C MET A 37 -19.80 -5.12 18.02
N MET A 38 -18.92 -4.11 18.14
CA MET A 38 -18.96 -3.19 19.28
C MET A 38 -19.81 -1.96 18.93
N PRO A 39 -20.89 -1.66 19.67
CA PRO A 39 -21.84 -0.61 19.32
C PRO A 39 -21.24 0.81 19.33
N ASP A 40 -20.17 1.01 20.10
CA ASP A 40 -19.51 2.31 20.25
C ASP A 40 -18.24 2.44 19.40
N VAL A 41 -18.03 1.53 18.44
CA VAL A 41 -16.85 1.53 17.57
C VAL A 41 -17.27 1.70 16.11
N GLN A 42 -16.73 2.72 15.46
CA GLN A 42 -16.88 2.96 14.04
C GLN A 42 -15.56 2.62 13.32
N VAL A 43 -15.61 1.83 12.27
CA VAL A 43 -14.45 1.55 11.39
C VAL A 43 -14.64 2.31 10.09
N LEU A 44 -13.65 3.09 9.71
CA LEU A 44 -13.65 3.97 8.54
C LEU A 44 -12.42 3.72 7.68
N ALA A 45 -12.57 3.90 6.38
CA ALA A 45 -11.42 4.03 5.49
C ALA A 45 -10.74 5.40 5.66
N TYR A 46 -9.43 5.46 5.40
CA TYR A 46 -8.73 6.75 5.38
C TYR A 46 -9.36 7.70 4.34
N GLY A 47 -9.61 8.94 4.76
CA GLY A 47 -10.30 9.96 3.97
C GLY A 47 -11.80 10.09 4.27
N GLU A 48 -12.41 9.15 4.98
CA GLU A 48 -13.79 9.27 5.46
C GLU A 48 -13.88 10.14 6.71
N GLN A 49 -15.00 10.79 6.90
CA GLN A 49 -15.21 11.69 8.04
C GLN A 49 -15.70 10.93 9.26
N ALA A 50 -15.02 11.09 10.40
CA ALA A 50 -15.41 10.53 11.67
C ALA A 50 -16.63 11.25 12.26
N ASP A 51 -17.40 10.51 13.10
CA ASP A 51 -18.42 11.10 13.97
C ASP A 51 -17.78 12.14 14.91
N ALA A 52 -18.39 13.32 14.97
CA ALA A 52 -17.95 14.40 15.84
C ALA A 52 -17.95 14.01 17.34
N THR A 53 -18.71 13.00 17.71
CA THR A 53 -18.82 12.52 19.10
C THR A 53 -17.76 11.51 19.52
N ALA A 54 -16.91 11.03 18.58
CA ALA A 54 -15.84 10.09 18.88
C ALA A 54 -14.82 10.70 19.88
N GLU A 55 -14.50 9.97 20.93
CA GLU A 55 -13.51 10.38 21.94
C GLU A 55 -12.10 9.87 21.61
N ASN A 56 -12.01 8.69 20.99
CA ASN A 56 -10.73 8.11 20.55
C ASN A 56 -10.70 7.97 19.04
N ILE A 57 -9.57 8.31 18.48
CA ILE A 57 -9.25 8.17 17.05
C ILE A 57 -8.03 7.28 16.97
N ILE A 58 -8.17 6.15 16.30
CA ILE A 58 -7.10 5.16 16.15
C ILE A 58 -6.73 5.03 14.68
N PHE A 59 -5.48 5.28 14.36
CA PHE A 59 -4.90 4.93 13.08
C PHE A 59 -4.31 3.52 13.21
N TYR A 60 -5.05 2.54 12.72
CA TYR A 60 -4.71 1.14 12.89
C TYR A 60 -3.65 0.68 11.91
N ASP A 61 -3.84 0.96 10.62
CA ASP A 61 -2.86 0.63 9.58
C ASP A 61 -2.04 1.86 9.19
N PHE A 62 -0.85 1.63 8.63
CA PHE A 62 -0.13 2.72 7.97
C PHE A 62 -0.95 3.19 6.75
N PRO A 63 -1.29 4.49 6.64
CA PRO A 63 -2.19 5.00 5.62
C PRO A 63 -1.59 4.92 4.21
N GLN A 64 -2.28 4.24 3.30
CA GLN A 64 -1.92 4.15 1.88
C GLN A 64 -2.35 5.39 1.09
N ARG A 65 -3.40 6.07 1.55
CA ARG A 65 -3.96 7.27 0.93
C ARG A 65 -3.59 8.50 1.75
N GLU A 66 -3.79 9.66 1.15
CA GLU A 66 -3.61 10.91 1.88
C GLU A 66 -4.58 10.96 3.08
N ILE A 67 -4.00 11.12 4.29
CA ILE A 67 -4.78 11.17 5.54
C ILE A 67 -5.34 12.56 5.83
N PHE A 68 -4.88 13.56 5.07
CA PHE A 68 -5.29 14.94 5.28
C PHE A 68 -6.25 15.40 4.18
N ILE A 69 -7.46 15.81 4.57
CA ILE A 69 -8.39 16.49 3.67
C ILE A 69 -8.18 17.98 3.86
N ASN A 70 -7.82 18.69 2.78
CA ASN A 70 -7.54 20.13 2.81
C ASN A 70 -6.55 20.56 3.90
N GLY A 71 -5.52 19.73 4.16
CA GLY A 71 -4.49 20.01 5.16
C GLY A 71 -4.93 19.80 6.61
N ALA A 72 -6.06 19.15 6.86
CA ALA A 72 -6.53 18.80 8.19
C ALA A 72 -6.89 17.32 8.27
N LEU A 73 -6.71 16.72 9.46
CA LEU A 73 -7.27 15.39 9.73
C LEU A 73 -8.81 15.43 9.66
N PRO A 74 -9.45 14.37 9.19
CA PRO A 74 -10.90 14.29 9.01
C PRO A 74 -11.65 14.17 10.36
N VAL A 75 -11.34 15.06 11.31
CA VAL A 75 -11.94 15.11 12.63
C VAL A 75 -12.42 16.52 12.91
N PRO A 76 -13.73 16.77 12.95
CA PRO A 76 -14.27 18.12 13.00
C PRO A 76 -14.04 18.82 14.35
N ASP A 77 -14.03 18.10 15.46
CA ASP A 77 -13.72 18.63 16.78
C ASP A 77 -12.62 17.83 17.46
N ARG A 78 -11.66 18.52 18.04
CA ARG A 78 -10.41 17.95 18.60
C ARG A 78 -10.33 18.07 20.12
N SER A 79 -11.23 18.81 20.76
CA SER A 79 -11.17 19.02 22.20
C SER A 79 -11.51 17.76 22.97
N GLY A 80 -10.65 17.36 23.90
CA GLY A 80 -10.84 16.19 24.75
C GLY A 80 -10.65 14.82 24.09
N LYS A 81 -10.31 14.78 22.79
CA LYS A 81 -10.10 13.53 22.04
C LYS A 81 -8.67 13.00 22.17
N ARG A 82 -8.51 11.70 21.96
CA ARG A 82 -7.21 11.01 21.93
C ARG A 82 -6.92 10.51 20.52
N LEU A 83 -5.72 10.78 20.03
CA LEU A 83 -5.19 10.19 18.80
C LEU A 83 -4.18 9.11 19.17
N LEU A 84 -4.36 7.91 18.61
CA LEU A 84 -3.52 6.75 18.83
C LEU A 84 -3.03 6.21 17.49
N LEU A 85 -1.73 6.07 17.34
CA LEU A 85 -1.09 5.51 16.15
C LEU A 85 -0.64 4.08 16.47
N LEU A 86 -1.28 3.07 15.85
CA LEU A 86 -0.96 1.66 16.08
C LEU A 86 -0.13 1.03 14.97
N TYR A 87 0.23 1.79 13.94
CA TYR A 87 1.11 1.32 12.89
C TYR A 87 2.60 1.54 13.22
N THR A 88 3.44 0.79 12.55
CA THR A 88 4.89 0.81 12.74
C THR A 88 5.61 1.24 11.46
N ARG A 89 6.87 1.64 11.57
CA ARG A 89 7.74 1.90 10.41
C ARG A 89 7.88 0.67 9.52
N ALA A 90 7.96 -0.51 10.11
CA ALA A 90 8.05 -1.76 9.35
C ALA A 90 6.83 -2.02 8.46
N GLU A 91 5.63 -1.61 8.90
CA GLU A 91 4.41 -1.68 8.06
C GLU A 91 4.50 -0.71 6.89
N ALA A 92 5.03 0.48 7.10
CA ALA A 92 5.26 1.46 6.04
C ALA A 92 6.26 0.95 4.99
N ASP A 93 7.38 0.40 5.44
CA ASP A 93 8.43 -0.16 4.58
C ASP A 93 7.89 -1.36 3.77
N LYS A 94 7.08 -2.22 4.41
CA LYS A 94 6.40 -3.33 3.74
C LYS A 94 5.43 -2.84 2.66
N LEU A 95 4.63 -1.81 2.97
CA LEU A 95 3.73 -1.21 1.99
C LEU A 95 4.48 -0.65 0.79
N CYS A 96 5.59 0.06 1.00
CA CYS A 96 6.41 0.55 -0.12
C CYS A 96 6.91 -0.58 -1.01
N ALA A 97 7.36 -1.68 -0.41
CA ALA A 97 7.80 -2.86 -1.17
C ALA A 97 6.64 -3.51 -1.96
N GLU A 98 5.42 -3.52 -1.42
CA GLU A 98 4.22 -3.98 -2.12
C GLU A 98 3.83 -3.05 -3.28
N LEU A 99 3.90 -1.73 -3.08
CA LEU A 99 3.67 -0.76 -4.15
C LEU A 99 4.70 -0.90 -5.28
N GLU A 100 5.97 -1.16 -4.96
CA GLU A 100 6.99 -1.44 -5.97
C GLU A 100 6.71 -2.72 -6.78
N LYS A 101 6.01 -3.69 -6.21
CA LYS A 101 5.57 -4.89 -6.95
C LYS A 101 4.41 -4.58 -7.87
N LEU A 102 3.42 -3.82 -7.40
CA LEU A 102 2.24 -3.43 -8.18
C LEU A 102 2.58 -2.46 -9.32
N TYR A 103 3.52 -1.55 -9.08
CA TYR A 103 3.92 -0.53 -10.03
C TYR A 103 5.43 -0.64 -10.35
N PRO A 104 5.85 -1.69 -11.07
CA PRO A 104 7.27 -1.94 -11.29
C PRO A 104 7.91 -0.83 -12.12
N GLY A 105 8.89 -0.16 -11.53
CA GLY A 105 9.75 0.79 -12.22
C GLY A 105 10.71 0.11 -13.21
N ARG A 106 11.42 0.92 -14.02
CA ARG A 106 12.37 0.43 -15.02
C ARG A 106 13.39 -0.59 -14.47
N SER A 107 13.96 -0.30 -13.31
CA SER A 107 14.98 -1.17 -12.70
C SER A 107 14.42 -2.56 -12.40
N ARG A 108 13.21 -2.62 -11.86
CA ARG A 108 12.52 -3.87 -11.52
C ARG A 108 12.15 -4.66 -12.78
N LEU A 109 11.62 -3.99 -13.82
CA LEU A 109 11.31 -4.63 -15.10
C LEU A 109 12.57 -5.21 -15.76
N VAL A 110 13.70 -4.50 -15.69
CA VAL A 110 14.98 -5.02 -16.20
C VAL A 110 15.41 -6.26 -15.43
N HIS A 111 15.21 -6.29 -14.12
CA HIS A 111 15.52 -7.47 -13.28
C HIS A 111 14.61 -8.64 -13.64
N ALA A 112 13.30 -8.42 -13.68
CA ALA A 112 12.30 -9.41 -14.08
C ALA A 112 12.59 -9.99 -15.49
N TYR A 113 12.96 -9.13 -16.46
CA TYR A 113 13.31 -9.60 -17.78
C TYR A 113 14.57 -10.48 -17.80
N LYS A 114 15.59 -10.14 -17.00
CA LYS A 114 16.80 -10.97 -16.88
C LYS A 114 16.50 -12.35 -16.29
N GLU A 115 15.67 -12.41 -15.27
CA GLU A 115 15.20 -13.66 -14.66
C GLU A 115 14.44 -14.51 -15.69
N LEU A 116 13.46 -13.90 -16.37
CA LEU A 116 12.70 -14.54 -17.44
C LEU A 116 13.58 -15.05 -18.57
N ALA A 117 14.50 -14.21 -19.06
CA ALA A 117 15.40 -14.58 -20.13
C ALA A 117 16.36 -15.72 -19.74
N CYS A 118 16.78 -15.78 -18.47
CA CYS A 118 17.57 -16.89 -17.96
C CYS A 118 16.78 -18.20 -18.01
N THR A 119 15.53 -18.17 -17.57
CA THR A 119 14.65 -19.35 -17.58
C THR A 119 14.31 -19.79 -19.01
N LEU A 120 13.98 -18.85 -19.91
CA LEU A 120 13.69 -19.16 -21.32
C LEU A 120 14.89 -19.69 -22.11
N ARG A 121 16.13 -19.38 -21.70
CA ARG A 121 17.34 -20.01 -22.31
C ARG A 121 17.49 -21.47 -21.89
N GLN A 122 16.98 -21.85 -20.73
CA GLN A 122 17.02 -23.23 -20.24
C GLN A 122 15.85 -24.07 -20.78
N GLN A 123 14.68 -23.41 -20.90
CA GLN A 123 13.45 -24.04 -21.36
C GLN A 123 12.84 -23.13 -22.44
N ALA A 124 13.00 -23.49 -23.69
CA ALA A 124 12.57 -22.64 -24.82
C ALA A 124 11.13 -22.12 -24.72
N VAL A 125 10.28 -22.80 -23.97
CA VAL A 125 8.88 -22.44 -23.70
C VAL A 125 8.58 -22.72 -22.23
N ILE A 126 7.88 -21.80 -21.57
CA ILE A 126 7.50 -21.90 -20.14
C ILE A 126 6.00 -21.70 -20.03
N ASP A 127 5.34 -22.47 -19.17
CA ASP A 127 3.95 -22.23 -18.80
C ASP A 127 3.83 -20.96 -17.98
N ARG A 128 2.88 -20.05 -18.34
CA ARG A 128 2.67 -18.76 -17.69
C ARG A 128 2.34 -18.92 -16.22
N ALA A 129 1.46 -19.87 -15.86
CA ALA A 129 1.05 -20.08 -14.48
C ALA A 129 2.21 -20.62 -13.61
N ASP A 130 3.05 -21.48 -14.18
CA ASP A 130 4.24 -21.99 -13.50
C ASP A 130 5.29 -20.88 -13.31
N LEU A 131 5.48 -20.02 -14.29
CA LEU A 131 6.37 -18.89 -14.21
C LEU A 131 5.94 -17.91 -13.09
N LEU A 132 4.69 -17.48 -13.09
CA LEU A 132 4.15 -16.57 -12.07
C LEU A 132 4.18 -17.15 -10.65
N ARG A 133 4.13 -18.47 -10.53
CA ARG A 133 4.18 -19.17 -9.25
C ARG A 133 5.60 -19.31 -8.72
N SER A 134 6.57 -19.48 -9.60
CA SER A 134 7.98 -19.76 -9.24
C SER A 134 8.86 -18.52 -9.16
N ALA A 135 8.57 -17.49 -9.95
CA ALA A 135 9.38 -16.28 -10.05
C ALA A 135 8.98 -15.24 -8.99
N THR A 136 9.98 -14.63 -8.37
CA THR A 136 9.75 -13.66 -7.29
C THR A 136 9.45 -12.25 -7.80
N ASP A 137 10.06 -11.88 -8.93
CA ASP A 137 10.01 -10.51 -9.46
C ASP A 137 9.18 -10.38 -10.75
N ILE A 138 8.64 -11.49 -11.27
CA ILE A 138 7.80 -11.48 -12.47
C ILE A 138 6.34 -11.36 -12.04
N SER A 139 5.66 -10.29 -12.47
CA SER A 139 4.23 -10.07 -12.29
C SER A 139 3.48 -10.15 -13.61
N GLU A 140 2.16 -10.23 -13.55
CA GLU A 140 1.28 -10.17 -14.74
C GLU A 140 1.51 -8.88 -15.54
N GLU A 141 1.66 -7.74 -14.83
CA GLU A 141 1.93 -6.45 -15.45
C GLU A 141 3.29 -6.44 -16.16
N ALA A 142 4.31 -7.05 -15.55
CA ALA A 142 5.63 -7.17 -16.18
C ALA A 142 5.57 -8.01 -17.46
N LEU A 143 4.87 -9.14 -17.44
CA LEU A 143 4.68 -9.98 -18.63
C LEU A 143 3.94 -9.22 -19.72
N LYS A 144 2.89 -8.49 -19.40
CA LYS A 144 2.14 -7.67 -20.35
C LYS A 144 3.01 -6.59 -20.99
N VAL A 145 3.85 -5.92 -20.20
CA VAL A 145 4.83 -4.95 -20.73
C VAL A 145 5.79 -5.62 -21.71
N PHE A 146 6.31 -6.80 -21.37
CA PHE A 146 7.24 -7.53 -22.25
C PHE A 146 6.58 -8.03 -23.53
N GLU A 147 5.32 -8.43 -23.48
CA GLU A 147 4.51 -8.82 -24.65
C GLU A 147 4.24 -7.62 -25.56
N GLU A 148 3.80 -6.47 -25.01
CA GLU A 148 3.59 -5.23 -25.76
C GLU A 148 4.86 -4.73 -26.47
N LEU A 149 6.03 -5.02 -25.91
CA LEU A 149 7.33 -4.68 -26.49
C LEU A 149 7.91 -5.75 -27.43
N ASP A 150 7.16 -6.84 -27.66
CA ASP A 150 7.59 -8.01 -28.44
C ASP A 150 8.89 -8.65 -27.93
N PHE A 151 9.15 -8.54 -26.61
CA PHE A 151 10.26 -9.27 -25.98
C PHE A 151 9.91 -10.72 -25.70
N ILE A 152 8.63 -11.01 -25.53
CA ILE A 152 8.06 -12.34 -25.37
C ILE A 152 6.80 -12.50 -26.22
N ARG A 153 6.41 -13.74 -26.45
CA ARG A 153 5.12 -14.12 -27.03
C ARG A 153 4.42 -15.07 -26.08
N ASP A 154 3.15 -14.81 -25.83
CA ASP A 154 2.26 -15.71 -25.11
C ASP A 154 1.31 -16.38 -26.11
N GLU A 155 1.48 -17.67 -26.33
CA GLU A 155 0.62 -18.47 -27.17
C GLU A 155 -0.11 -19.48 -26.30
N HIS A 156 -1.37 -19.18 -25.96
CA HIS A 156 -2.23 -20.04 -25.15
C HIS A 156 -1.67 -20.36 -23.74
N GLY A 157 -1.08 -19.38 -23.08
CA GLY A 157 -0.47 -19.54 -21.76
C GLY A 157 0.94 -20.12 -21.78
N LYS A 158 1.56 -20.21 -22.96
CA LYS A 158 2.95 -20.63 -23.15
C LYS A 158 3.80 -19.48 -23.60
N ILE A 159 4.75 -19.11 -22.77
CA ILE A 159 5.65 -17.98 -22.99
C ILE A 159 6.92 -18.47 -23.69
N SER A 160 7.29 -17.78 -24.75
CA SER A 160 8.53 -17.95 -25.50
C SER A 160 9.19 -16.60 -25.79
N PHE A 161 10.44 -16.60 -26.27
CA PHE A 161 11.05 -15.36 -26.73
C PHE A 161 10.28 -14.77 -27.92
N GLY A 162 10.08 -13.45 -27.87
CA GLY A 162 9.61 -12.67 -29.01
C GLY A 162 10.75 -12.23 -29.93
N SER A 163 10.59 -11.07 -30.55
CA SER A 163 11.64 -10.42 -31.31
C SER A 163 12.72 -9.89 -30.37
N LEU A 164 13.98 -10.20 -30.64
CA LEU A 164 15.11 -9.68 -29.85
C LEU A 164 15.48 -8.23 -30.23
N GLN A 165 14.57 -7.51 -30.86
CA GLN A 165 14.80 -6.11 -31.21
C GLN A 165 14.76 -5.23 -29.97
N LYS A 166 15.73 -4.31 -29.90
CA LYS A 166 15.77 -3.32 -28.81
C LYS A 166 14.55 -2.38 -28.90
N ASN A 167 13.72 -2.37 -27.88
CA ASN A 167 12.56 -1.50 -27.79
C ASN A 167 12.62 -0.65 -26.50
N ASP A 168 11.98 0.53 -26.50
CA ASP A 168 11.92 1.39 -25.33
C ASP A 168 10.68 1.04 -24.47
N LEU A 169 10.85 0.99 -23.17
CA LEU A 169 9.75 0.75 -22.22
C LEU A 169 8.61 1.77 -22.39
N GLN A 170 8.91 3.00 -22.79
CA GLN A 170 7.91 4.04 -23.05
C GLN A 170 6.96 3.70 -24.21
N ASN A 171 7.31 2.74 -25.07
CA ASN A 171 6.44 2.28 -26.14
C ASN A 171 5.33 1.34 -25.62
N SER A 172 5.44 0.82 -24.38
CA SER A 172 4.39 0.03 -23.77
C SER A 172 3.31 0.94 -23.15
N PRO A 173 2.04 0.83 -23.58
CA PRO A 173 0.91 1.52 -22.94
C PRO A 173 0.76 1.14 -21.47
N THR A 174 0.91 -0.15 -21.16
CA THR A 174 0.84 -0.67 -19.79
C THR A 174 1.91 -0.03 -18.90
N PHE A 175 3.16 0.06 -19.36
CA PHE A 175 4.23 0.70 -18.58
C PHE A 175 3.94 2.17 -18.29
N ARG A 176 3.42 2.93 -19.26
CA ARG A 176 3.04 4.33 -19.04
C ARG A 176 1.92 4.46 -18.01
N GLY A 177 0.86 3.63 -18.11
CA GLY A 177 -0.22 3.60 -17.12
C GLY A 177 0.29 3.29 -15.71
N LEU A 178 1.12 2.25 -15.56
CA LEU A 178 1.74 1.90 -14.28
C LEU A 178 2.61 3.02 -13.72
N GLN A 179 3.32 3.78 -14.56
CA GLN A 179 4.09 4.92 -14.09
C GLN A 179 3.22 6.08 -13.58
N GLU A 180 2.08 6.35 -14.23
CA GLU A 180 1.15 7.41 -13.80
C GLU A 180 0.46 7.04 -12.49
N GLU A 181 -0.13 5.84 -12.43
CA GLU A 181 -0.79 5.33 -11.22
C GLU A 181 0.19 5.17 -10.06
N GLY A 182 1.35 4.59 -10.32
CA GLY A 182 2.40 4.40 -9.33
C GLY A 182 2.92 5.72 -8.76
N ARG A 183 3.07 6.75 -9.59
CA ARG A 183 3.53 8.07 -9.14
C ARG A 183 2.61 8.67 -8.07
N ALA A 184 1.29 8.57 -8.26
CA ALA A 184 0.31 9.06 -7.29
C ALA A 184 0.36 8.23 -5.99
N ALA A 185 0.39 6.89 -6.11
CA ALA A 185 0.47 5.98 -4.96
C ALA A 185 1.75 6.18 -4.15
N PHE A 186 2.92 6.25 -4.82
CA PHE A 186 4.20 6.49 -4.17
C PHE A 186 4.28 7.87 -3.53
N ALA A 187 3.78 8.92 -4.18
CA ALA A 187 3.78 10.27 -3.63
C ALA A 187 2.98 10.34 -2.33
N SER A 188 1.83 9.70 -2.26
CA SER A 188 1.02 9.60 -1.04
C SER A 188 1.74 8.80 0.06
N CYS A 189 2.29 7.63 -0.30
CA CYS A 189 3.04 6.79 0.64
C CYS A 189 4.27 7.53 1.20
N GLN A 190 5.09 8.14 0.35
CA GLN A 190 6.29 8.88 0.76
C GLN A 190 5.94 10.06 1.66
N ARG A 191 4.88 10.80 1.33
CA ARG A 191 4.41 11.92 2.14
C ARG A 191 4.02 11.45 3.55
N ASN A 192 3.27 10.35 3.65
CA ASN A 192 2.88 9.79 4.94
C ASN A 192 4.06 9.23 5.73
N ILE A 193 5.09 8.67 5.07
CA ILE A 193 6.32 8.20 5.71
C ILE A 193 7.17 9.34 6.27
N GLN A 194 7.19 10.47 5.59
CA GLN A 194 7.98 11.64 5.99
C GLN A 194 7.38 12.39 7.18
N ILE A 195 6.06 12.24 7.40
CA ILE A 195 5.38 12.87 8.53
C ILE A 195 5.67 12.05 9.80
N SER A 196 6.32 12.67 10.77
CA SER A 196 6.56 12.02 12.06
C SER A 196 5.27 11.85 12.87
N PRO A 197 5.20 10.91 13.82
CA PRO A 197 4.06 10.81 14.74
C PRO A 197 3.77 12.12 15.48
N GLU A 198 4.82 12.85 15.85
CA GLU A 198 4.72 14.15 16.54
C GLU A 198 4.10 15.21 15.62
N GLU A 199 4.46 15.22 14.35
CA GLU A 199 3.86 16.11 13.34
C GLU A 199 2.40 15.79 13.12
N ILE A 200 2.02 14.50 13.05
CA ILE A 200 0.61 14.08 12.94
C ILE A 200 -0.18 14.58 14.16
N ILE A 201 0.38 14.39 15.36
CA ILE A 201 -0.24 14.86 16.61
C ILE A 201 -0.34 16.40 16.61
N GLY A 202 0.72 17.10 16.19
CA GLY A 202 0.74 18.53 16.08
C GLY A 202 -0.31 19.08 15.11
N LEU A 203 -0.43 18.48 13.93
CA LEU A 203 -1.46 18.82 12.95
C LEU A 203 -2.87 18.53 13.50
N TRP A 204 -3.02 17.44 14.21
CA TRP A 204 -4.27 17.08 14.85
C TRP A 204 -4.66 18.06 15.97
N GLN A 205 -3.69 18.57 16.75
CA GLN A 205 -3.89 19.57 17.78
C GLN A 205 -4.12 21.00 17.25
N GLY A 206 -4.04 21.19 15.94
CA GLY A 206 -4.27 22.48 15.29
C GLY A 206 -3.05 23.40 15.25
N ASN A 207 -1.87 22.90 15.62
CA ASN A 207 -0.62 23.59 15.39
C ASN A 207 -0.36 23.61 13.88
N ARG A 208 -0.71 24.72 13.22
CA ARG A 208 -0.31 24.94 11.83
C ARG A 208 1.20 25.05 11.82
N PHE A 209 1.88 24.18 11.09
CA PHE A 209 3.26 24.41 10.73
C PHE A 209 3.30 25.68 9.87
N ASN A 210 3.58 26.81 10.51
CA ASN A 210 4.03 27.99 9.81
C ASN A 210 5.42 27.66 9.25
N LYS A 211 5.50 27.30 8.00
CA LYS A 211 6.71 27.39 7.20
C LYS A 211 6.58 28.59 6.27
#